data_52df464579f8342ff528f81574bc32a4
#
_entry.id   52df464579f8342ff528f81574bc32a4
#
_cell.length_a   1.000
_cell.length_b   1.000
_cell.length_c   1.000
_cell.angle_alpha   90.00
_cell.angle_beta   90.00
_cell.angle_gamma   90.00
#
_symmetry.space_group_name_H-M   'P 1'
#
loop_
_entity.id
_entity.type
_entity.pdbx_description
1 polymer ?
#
loop_
_entity_poly.entity_id
_entity_poly.type
_entity_poly.pdbx_seq_one_letter_code
_entity_poly.pdbx_strand_id
1 'polypeptide(L)'
;MTTWPSFPQPQPQPEPWQAQQSSLMTRTRVLLADDQPLLRRSLASIIDNEPDLTVAGEAENGAEAVLRARATRPDVILMDVRMPRVDGLEATRRICADPVLAGTRVVVLSMFELDEYVYAALRAGASGFLLKDARPGDLIDAIRRIHRGESLFAPSILTRLVAHYVAVPRASRPPPALRTLTSRETEVLTLIGGGLSNDEIAAALVIAVKTVKTHITHLLAKLAARDRAQLVIAAYDAGLVRPR
;
A
#
# COMPACT_ATOMS: atom_id res chain seq x y z
N MET A 1 -51.15 2.23 -49.60
CA MET A 1 -49.69 2.41 -49.34
C MET A 1 -49.39 1.91 -47.93
N THR A 2 -48.90 0.67 -47.82
CA THR A 2 -48.68 -0.01 -46.53
C THR A 2 -47.20 0.14 -46.20
N THR A 3 -46.88 0.96 -45.17
CA THR A 3 -45.50 1.17 -44.68
C THR A 3 -45.11 -0.02 -43.78
N TRP A 4 -44.06 -0.74 -44.14
CA TRP A 4 -43.47 -1.81 -43.34
C TRP A 4 -42.69 -1.20 -42.16
N PRO A 5 -42.75 -1.79 -40.93
CA PRO A 5 -41.93 -1.34 -39.82
C PRO A 5 -40.45 -1.68 -40.04
N SER A 6 -39.57 -0.70 -39.86
CA SER A 6 -38.14 -0.91 -39.93
C SER A 6 -37.65 -1.77 -38.76
N PHE A 7 -37.02 -2.90 -39.05
CA PHE A 7 -36.33 -3.72 -38.03
C PHE A 7 -35.09 -3.00 -37.52
N PRO A 8 -34.83 -3.00 -36.20
CA PRO A 8 -33.61 -2.47 -35.69
C PRO A 8 -32.41 -3.29 -36.19
N GLN A 9 -31.40 -2.61 -36.72
CA GLN A 9 -30.16 -3.23 -37.17
C GLN A 9 -29.42 -3.81 -35.96
N PRO A 10 -28.86 -5.03 -36.04
CA PRO A 10 -28.05 -5.60 -34.97
C PRO A 10 -26.82 -4.73 -34.77
N GLN A 11 -26.57 -4.32 -33.51
CA GLN A 11 -25.35 -3.57 -33.17
C GLN A 11 -24.13 -4.47 -33.38
N PRO A 12 -23.05 -3.98 -33.98
CA PRO A 12 -21.83 -4.74 -34.15
C PRO A 12 -21.30 -5.17 -32.78
N GLN A 13 -21.11 -6.47 -32.60
CA GLN A 13 -20.44 -7.00 -31.41
C GLN A 13 -18.97 -6.60 -31.47
N PRO A 14 -18.36 -6.15 -30.34
CA PRO A 14 -16.95 -5.80 -30.33
C PRO A 14 -16.10 -7.02 -30.74
N GLU A 15 -15.16 -6.80 -31.63
CA GLU A 15 -14.24 -7.83 -32.12
C GLU A 15 -13.40 -8.40 -30.96
N PRO A 16 -13.06 -9.71 -30.96
CA PRO A 16 -12.32 -10.36 -29.86
C PRO A 16 -11.00 -9.66 -29.48
N TRP A 17 -10.34 -8.96 -30.43
CA TRP A 17 -9.12 -8.20 -30.17
C TRP A 17 -9.36 -6.92 -29.36
N GLN A 18 -10.57 -6.34 -29.41
CA GLN A 18 -10.93 -5.16 -28.60
C GLN A 18 -11.12 -5.55 -27.13
N ALA A 19 -11.64 -6.73 -26.84
CA ALA A 19 -11.74 -7.26 -25.49
C ALA A 19 -10.34 -7.57 -24.90
N GLN A 20 -9.40 -8.06 -25.73
CA GLN A 20 -8.00 -8.27 -25.31
C GLN A 20 -7.26 -6.94 -25.04
N GLN A 21 -7.50 -5.89 -25.83
CA GLN A 21 -6.90 -4.56 -25.58
C GLN A 21 -7.44 -3.90 -24.30
N SER A 22 -8.73 -4.06 -23.98
CA SER A 22 -9.30 -3.60 -22.71
C SER A 22 -8.73 -4.36 -21.51
N SER A 23 -8.39 -5.65 -21.66
CA SER A 23 -7.73 -6.43 -20.61
C SER A 23 -6.27 -6.01 -20.39
N LEU A 24 -5.57 -5.49 -21.41
CA LEU A 24 -4.22 -4.96 -21.30
C LEU A 24 -4.15 -3.61 -20.57
N MET A 25 -5.25 -2.86 -20.48
CA MET A 25 -5.32 -1.56 -19.79
C MET A 25 -5.50 -1.67 -18.27
N THR A 26 -5.69 -2.87 -17.74
CA THR A 26 -5.96 -3.07 -16.29
C THR A 26 -4.89 -3.85 -15.54
N ARG A 27 -3.72 -4.11 -16.15
CA ARG A 27 -2.64 -4.81 -15.46
C ARG A 27 -2.02 -3.95 -14.36
N THR A 28 -1.87 -4.51 -13.18
CA THR A 28 -1.13 -3.88 -12.08
C THR A 28 0.34 -3.72 -12.47
N ARG A 29 0.83 -2.51 -12.45
CA ARG A 29 2.17 -2.13 -12.88
C ARG A 29 3.12 -2.16 -11.70
N VAL A 30 4.13 -3.04 -11.77
CA VAL A 30 5.08 -3.28 -10.69
C VAL A 30 6.47 -2.76 -11.06
N LEU A 31 7.07 -1.92 -10.22
CA LEU A 31 8.48 -1.53 -10.32
C LEU A 31 9.30 -2.40 -9.37
N LEU A 32 10.42 -2.94 -9.87
CA LEU A 32 11.37 -3.74 -9.09
C LEU A 32 12.60 -2.91 -8.74
N ALA A 33 12.93 -2.80 -7.46
CA ALA A 33 14.12 -2.11 -6.99
C ALA A 33 14.93 -3.04 -6.07
N ASP A 34 16.04 -3.56 -6.59
CA ASP A 34 16.94 -4.49 -5.89
C ASP A 34 18.34 -4.38 -6.55
N ASP A 35 19.42 -4.42 -5.78
CA ASP A 35 20.77 -4.33 -6.31
C ASP A 35 21.27 -5.64 -6.92
N GLN A 36 20.59 -6.77 -6.65
CA GLN A 36 20.96 -8.11 -7.14
C GLN A 36 20.29 -8.41 -8.50
N PRO A 37 21.04 -8.41 -9.62
CA PRO A 37 20.47 -8.58 -10.96
C PRO A 37 19.74 -9.92 -11.16
N LEU A 38 20.26 -11.00 -10.52
CA LEU A 38 19.66 -12.32 -10.63
C LEU A 38 18.29 -12.38 -9.95
N LEU A 39 18.19 -11.81 -8.76
CA LEU A 39 16.92 -11.74 -8.02
C LEU A 39 15.91 -10.88 -8.77
N ARG A 40 16.30 -9.71 -9.28
CA ARG A 40 15.43 -8.85 -10.08
C ARG A 40 14.83 -9.60 -11.29
N ARG A 41 15.68 -10.32 -12.05
CA ARG A 41 15.22 -11.13 -13.20
C ARG A 41 14.25 -12.23 -12.78
N SER A 42 14.53 -12.88 -11.63
CA SER A 42 13.66 -13.93 -11.08
C SER A 42 12.29 -13.36 -10.72
N LEU A 43 12.25 -12.23 -10.01
CA LEU A 43 11.02 -11.53 -9.64
C LEU A 43 10.26 -11.05 -10.88
N ALA A 44 10.95 -10.49 -11.87
CA ALA A 44 10.36 -10.08 -13.14
C ALA A 44 9.66 -11.25 -13.84
N SER A 45 10.35 -12.39 -13.94
CA SER A 45 9.77 -13.59 -14.56
C SER A 45 8.52 -14.09 -13.81
N ILE A 46 8.53 -14.08 -12.47
CA ILE A 46 7.39 -14.49 -11.66
C ILE A 46 6.19 -13.55 -11.91
N ILE A 47 6.43 -12.24 -11.96
CA ILE A 47 5.39 -11.23 -12.15
C ILE A 47 4.82 -11.26 -13.56
N ASP A 48 5.67 -11.31 -14.60
CA ASP A 48 5.23 -11.29 -15.99
C ASP A 48 4.52 -12.59 -16.43
N ASN A 49 4.66 -13.68 -15.66
CA ASN A 49 3.88 -14.90 -15.85
C ASN A 49 2.40 -14.75 -15.39
N GLU A 50 2.07 -13.71 -14.62
CA GLU A 50 0.71 -13.45 -14.17
C GLU A 50 -0.06 -12.58 -15.19
N PRO A 51 -1.28 -12.97 -15.59
CA PRO A 51 -2.02 -12.26 -16.65
C PRO A 51 -2.47 -10.84 -16.24
N ASP A 52 -2.59 -10.57 -14.95
CA ASP A 52 -3.07 -9.32 -14.36
C ASP A 52 -1.95 -8.41 -13.85
N LEU A 53 -0.68 -8.84 -13.96
CA LEU A 53 0.48 -8.06 -13.53
C LEU A 53 1.41 -7.75 -14.71
N THR A 54 2.26 -6.74 -14.55
CA THR A 54 3.34 -6.44 -15.50
C THR A 54 4.46 -5.66 -14.83
N VAL A 55 5.70 -5.95 -15.22
CA VAL A 55 6.87 -5.18 -14.77
C VAL A 55 6.91 -3.85 -15.52
N ALA A 56 6.76 -2.74 -14.80
CA ALA A 56 6.78 -1.38 -15.35
C ALA A 56 8.20 -0.80 -15.45
N GLY A 57 9.17 -1.44 -14.81
CA GLY A 57 10.57 -1.06 -14.83
C GLY A 57 11.39 -1.73 -13.74
N GLU A 58 12.70 -1.56 -13.83
CA GLU A 58 13.67 -2.08 -12.87
C GLU A 58 14.61 -0.95 -12.42
N ALA A 59 15.12 -1.05 -11.18
CA ALA A 59 16.12 -0.16 -10.61
C ALA A 59 17.12 -0.96 -9.77
N GLU A 60 18.40 -0.57 -9.80
CA GLU A 60 19.49 -1.24 -9.06
C GLU A 60 19.91 -0.49 -7.79
N ASN A 61 19.27 0.64 -7.50
CA ASN A 61 19.49 1.44 -6.28
C ASN A 61 18.31 2.37 -6.03
N GLY A 62 18.23 2.92 -4.81
CA GLY A 62 17.12 3.76 -4.40
C GLY A 62 16.98 5.07 -5.18
N ALA A 63 18.08 5.67 -5.64
CA ALA A 63 18.02 6.90 -6.44
C ALA A 63 17.36 6.62 -7.81
N GLU A 64 17.73 5.54 -8.45
CA GLU A 64 17.12 5.10 -9.70
C GLU A 64 15.65 4.70 -9.49
N ALA A 65 15.34 4.02 -8.39
CA ALA A 65 13.96 3.66 -8.05
C ALA A 65 13.04 4.88 -7.99
N VAL A 66 13.48 5.99 -7.36
CA VAL A 66 12.72 7.25 -7.32
C VAL A 66 12.52 7.84 -8.72
N LEU A 67 13.56 7.86 -9.56
CA LEU A 67 13.48 8.37 -10.93
C LEU A 67 12.54 7.52 -11.80
N ARG A 68 12.68 6.20 -11.73
CA ARG A 68 11.83 5.25 -12.46
C ARG A 68 10.39 5.33 -12.00
N ALA A 69 10.13 5.43 -10.69
CA ALA A 69 8.78 5.59 -10.15
C ALA A 69 8.08 6.82 -10.73
N ARG A 70 8.76 7.97 -10.80
CA ARG A 70 8.21 9.19 -11.41
C ARG A 70 7.91 9.02 -12.91
N ALA A 71 8.81 8.36 -13.63
CA ALA A 71 8.68 8.14 -15.07
C ALA A 71 7.55 7.14 -15.40
N THR A 72 7.47 6.04 -14.65
CA THR A 72 6.56 4.94 -14.99
C THR A 72 5.25 4.98 -14.22
N ARG A 73 5.17 5.69 -13.09
CA ARG A 73 4.00 5.76 -12.18
C ARG A 73 3.43 4.37 -11.90
N PRO A 74 4.22 3.47 -11.28
CA PRO A 74 3.77 2.12 -10.99
C PRO A 74 2.68 2.13 -9.91
N ASP A 75 1.83 1.09 -9.91
CA ASP A 75 0.84 0.87 -8.86
C ASP A 75 1.51 0.35 -7.58
N VAL A 76 2.48 -0.56 -7.76
CA VAL A 76 3.22 -1.19 -6.66
C VAL A 76 4.72 -1.13 -6.95
N ILE A 77 5.51 -0.90 -5.91
CA ILE A 77 6.98 -1.02 -5.95
C ILE A 77 7.40 -2.11 -4.97
N LEU A 78 8.17 -3.08 -5.46
CA LEU A 78 8.91 -4.01 -4.62
C LEU A 78 10.30 -3.40 -4.37
N MET A 79 10.59 -3.04 -3.13
CA MET A 79 11.76 -2.25 -2.74
C MET A 79 12.66 -3.03 -1.79
N ASP A 80 13.86 -3.37 -2.23
CA ASP A 80 14.88 -3.91 -1.31
C ASP A 80 15.29 -2.86 -0.27
N VAL A 81 15.52 -3.31 0.97
CA VAL A 81 16.01 -2.45 2.06
C VAL A 81 17.44 -1.97 1.76
N ARG A 82 18.31 -2.91 1.42
CA ARG A 82 19.75 -2.64 1.31
C ARG A 82 20.22 -2.52 -0.13
N MET A 83 20.38 -1.29 -0.58
CA MET A 83 20.91 -0.96 -1.90
C MET A 83 22.03 0.08 -1.78
N PRO A 84 22.98 0.12 -2.74
CA PRO A 84 24.06 1.10 -2.74
C PRO A 84 23.54 2.53 -3.00
N ARG A 85 24.31 3.54 -2.58
CA ARG A 85 24.07 4.97 -2.77
C ARG A 85 22.88 5.50 -1.96
N VAL A 86 21.68 5.13 -2.34
CA VAL A 86 20.43 5.44 -1.61
C VAL A 86 19.79 4.12 -1.24
N ASP A 87 19.59 3.88 0.04
CA ASP A 87 18.92 2.67 0.52
C ASP A 87 17.41 2.70 0.24
N GLY A 88 16.76 1.53 0.35
CA GLY A 88 15.35 1.40 0.03
C GLY A 88 14.43 2.13 1.00
N LEU A 89 14.83 2.31 2.25
CA LEU A 89 14.02 3.03 3.24
C LEU A 89 13.98 4.53 2.93
N GLU A 90 15.13 5.10 2.56
CA GLU A 90 15.20 6.49 2.12
C GLU A 90 14.47 6.70 0.77
N ALA A 91 14.63 5.77 -0.17
CA ALA A 91 13.88 5.78 -1.43
C ALA A 91 12.36 5.71 -1.17
N THR A 92 11.92 4.82 -0.28
CA THR A 92 10.52 4.69 0.12
C THR A 92 10.00 6.02 0.69
N ARG A 93 10.75 6.67 1.58
CA ARG A 93 10.37 7.96 2.15
C ARG A 93 10.19 9.04 1.08
N ARG A 94 11.13 9.13 0.12
CA ARG A 94 11.04 10.09 -1.00
C ARG A 94 9.84 9.81 -1.91
N ILE A 95 9.60 8.56 -2.26
CA ILE A 95 8.45 8.14 -3.07
C ILE A 95 7.15 8.43 -2.35
N CYS A 96 7.09 8.11 -1.06
CA CYS A 96 5.89 8.33 -0.26
C CYS A 96 5.60 9.81 0.02
N ALA A 97 6.60 10.68 0.03
CA ALA A 97 6.44 12.12 0.17
C ALA A 97 6.07 12.83 -1.15
N ASP A 98 6.19 12.15 -2.31
CA ASP A 98 5.95 12.75 -3.62
C ASP A 98 4.46 12.74 -3.98
N PRO A 99 3.81 13.92 -4.16
CA PRO A 99 2.39 13.99 -4.55
C PRO A 99 2.08 13.33 -5.90
N VAL A 100 3.06 13.32 -6.84
CA VAL A 100 2.89 12.68 -8.16
C VAL A 100 2.74 11.16 -8.03
N LEU A 101 3.25 10.58 -6.94
CA LEU A 101 3.25 9.16 -6.62
C LEU A 101 2.25 8.80 -5.50
N ALA A 102 1.24 9.65 -5.24
CA ALA A 102 0.25 9.43 -4.18
C ALA A 102 -0.51 8.10 -4.31
N GLY A 103 -0.71 7.61 -5.55
CA GLY A 103 -1.35 6.32 -5.84
C GLY A 103 -0.42 5.11 -5.72
N THR A 104 0.91 5.31 -5.76
CA THR A 104 1.90 4.22 -5.72
C THR A 104 2.00 3.64 -4.31
N ARG A 105 2.03 2.33 -4.18
CA ARG A 105 2.22 1.59 -2.93
C ARG A 105 3.62 0.96 -2.90
N VAL A 106 4.27 0.98 -1.74
CA VAL A 106 5.61 0.38 -1.59
C VAL A 106 5.53 -0.82 -0.67
N VAL A 107 6.02 -1.97 -1.15
CA VAL A 107 6.26 -3.19 -0.38
C VAL A 107 7.77 -3.32 -0.21
N VAL A 108 8.23 -3.31 1.02
CA VAL A 108 9.64 -3.47 1.34
C VAL A 108 10.00 -4.95 1.37
N LEU A 109 11.07 -5.32 0.69
CA LEU A 109 11.64 -6.67 0.70
C LEU A 109 12.90 -6.70 1.57
N SER A 110 13.06 -7.73 2.40
CA SER A 110 14.25 -7.91 3.24
C SER A 110 14.66 -9.37 3.37
N MET A 111 15.95 -9.63 3.55
CA MET A 111 16.45 -10.98 3.89
C MET A 111 16.17 -11.36 5.34
N PHE A 112 15.88 -10.40 6.21
CA PHE A 112 15.74 -10.59 7.64
C PHE A 112 14.48 -9.92 8.17
N GLU A 113 13.73 -10.66 9.00
CA GLU A 113 12.61 -10.13 9.77
C GLU A 113 13.13 -9.46 11.06
N LEU A 114 13.91 -8.40 10.91
CA LEU A 114 14.32 -7.58 12.05
C LEU A 114 13.27 -6.52 12.32
N ASP A 115 12.77 -6.45 13.54
CA ASP A 115 11.76 -5.48 13.98
C ASP A 115 12.15 -4.04 13.59
N GLU A 116 13.45 -3.72 13.63
CA GLU A 116 13.99 -2.41 13.23
C GLU A 116 13.70 -2.06 11.77
N TYR A 117 13.88 -3.00 10.84
CA TYR A 117 13.60 -2.76 9.41
C TYR A 117 12.11 -2.65 9.14
N VAL A 118 11.30 -3.48 9.79
CA VAL A 118 9.84 -3.43 9.66
C VAL A 118 9.31 -2.08 10.13
N TYR A 119 9.77 -1.61 11.30
CA TYR A 119 9.39 -0.30 11.83
C TYR A 119 9.89 0.85 10.95
N ALA A 120 11.16 0.80 10.51
CA ALA A 120 11.70 1.83 9.63
C ALA A 120 10.96 1.91 8.29
N ALA A 121 10.56 0.76 7.72
CA ALA A 121 9.74 0.69 6.52
C ALA A 121 8.36 1.34 6.72
N LEU A 122 7.69 1.02 7.83
CA LEU A 122 6.43 1.65 8.22
C LEU A 122 6.55 3.15 8.34
N ARG A 123 7.57 3.65 9.05
CA ARG A 123 7.85 5.08 9.22
C ARG A 123 8.20 5.78 7.91
N ALA A 124 8.81 5.05 6.97
CA ALA A 124 9.09 5.55 5.63
C ALA A 124 7.83 5.65 4.76
N GLY A 125 6.72 5.05 5.16
CA GLY A 125 5.46 5.07 4.42
C GLY A 125 5.17 3.78 3.63
N ALA A 126 5.89 2.68 3.87
CA ALA A 126 5.63 1.41 3.22
C ALA A 126 4.22 0.89 3.57
N SER A 127 3.55 0.30 2.59
CA SER A 127 2.24 -0.35 2.72
C SER A 127 2.34 -1.81 3.12
N GLY A 128 3.53 -2.40 3.00
CA GLY A 128 3.80 -3.79 3.36
C GLY A 128 5.28 -4.10 3.52
N PHE A 129 5.53 -5.25 4.13
CA PHE A 129 6.85 -5.82 4.33
C PHE A 129 6.80 -7.32 4.03
N LEU A 130 7.75 -7.82 3.26
CA LEU A 130 7.90 -9.22 2.93
C LEU A 130 9.35 -9.67 3.08
N LEU A 131 9.55 -10.94 3.37
CA LEU A 131 10.86 -11.56 3.29
C LEU A 131 11.18 -11.95 1.84
N LYS A 132 12.44 -11.83 1.44
CA LYS A 132 12.91 -12.20 0.09
C LYS A 132 12.83 -13.71 -0.19
N ASP A 133 12.71 -14.53 0.85
CA ASP A 133 12.49 -15.98 0.78
C ASP A 133 10.99 -16.36 0.76
N ALA A 134 10.09 -15.39 0.70
CA ALA A 134 8.67 -15.62 0.53
C ALA A 134 8.39 -16.47 -0.71
N ARG A 135 7.40 -17.35 -0.64
CA ARG A 135 7.00 -18.17 -1.79
C ARG A 135 6.49 -17.28 -2.93
N PRO A 136 6.71 -17.66 -4.19
CA PRO A 136 6.22 -16.88 -5.33
C PRO A 136 4.72 -16.54 -5.26
N GLY A 137 3.88 -17.48 -4.82
CA GLY A 137 2.45 -17.26 -4.63
C GLY A 137 2.14 -16.18 -3.58
N ASP A 138 2.86 -16.20 -2.45
CA ASP A 138 2.67 -15.21 -1.37
C ASP A 138 3.06 -13.80 -1.84
N LEU A 139 4.11 -13.69 -2.66
CA LEU A 139 4.53 -12.43 -3.28
C LEU A 139 3.45 -11.88 -4.22
N ILE A 140 2.92 -12.72 -5.09
CA ILE A 140 1.86 -12.33 -6.04
C ILE A 140 0.59 -11.91 -5.29
N ASP A 141 0.17 -12.67 -4.29
CA ASP A 141 -0.98 -12.31 -3.46
C ASP A 141 -0.75 -11.00 -2.71
N ALA A 142 0.46 -10.76 -2.24
CA ALA A 142 0.85 -9.51 -1.60
C ALA A 142 0.69 -8.31 -2.56
N ILE A 143 1.20 -8.41 -3.79
CA ILE A 143 1.05 -7.36 -4.81
C ILE A 143 -0.42 -7.06 -5.05
N ARG A 144 -1.25 -8.08 -5.25
CA ARG A 144 -2.69 -7.93 -5.48
C ARG A 144 -3.42 -7.27 -4.31
N ARG A 145 -3.11 -7.67 -3.09
CA ARG A 145 -3.70 -7.10 -1.87
C ARG A 145 -3.31 -5.64 -1.67
N ILE A 146 -2.03 -5.33 -1.85
CA ILE A 146 -1.52 -3.96 -1.74
C ILE A 146 -2.14 -3.06 -2.81
N HIS A 147 -2.26 -3.53 -4.04
CA HIS A 147 -2.92 -2.78 -5.11
C HIS A 147 -4.39 -2.46 -4.77
N ARG A 148 -5.11 -3.36 -4.10
CA ARG A 148 -6.46 -3.10 -3.57
C ARG A 148 -6.50 -2.17 -2.34
N GLY A 149 -5.36 -1.65 -1.89
CA GLY A 149 -5.25 -0.77 -0.73
C GLY A 149 -5.28 -1.50 0.62
N GLU A 150 -5.12 -2.83 0.62
CA GLU A 150 -4.95 -3.60 1.86
C GLU A 150 -3.53 -3.39 2.41
N SER A 151 -3.38 -3.34 3.74
CA SER A 151 -2.07 -3.39 4.38
C SER A 151 -1.65 -4.85 4.59
N LEU A 152 -0.38 -5.18 4.31
CA LEU A 152 0.18 -6.51 4.58
C LEU A 152 0.63 -6.70 6.02
N PHE A 153 0.48 -5.70 6.85
CA PHE A 153 0.77 -5.84 8.27
C PHE A 153 -0.49 -6.30 9.01
N ALA A 154 -0.40 -7.43 9.71
CA ALA A 154 -1.46 -7.83 10.63
C ALA A 154 -1.61 -6.76 11.72
N PRO A 155 -2.85 -6.35 12.10
CA PRO A 155 -3.06 -5.28 13.08
C PRO A 155 -2.30 -5.49 14.40
N SER A 156 -2.27 -6.73 14.91
CA SER A 156 -1.55 -7.09 16.13
C SER A 156 -0.03 -6.95 16.01
N ILE A 157 0.54 -7.26 14.85
CA ILE A 157 1.97 -7.11 14.58
C ILE A 157 2.31 -5.61 14.53
N LEU A 158 1.51 -4.82 13.82
CA LEU A 158 1.65 -3.37 13.76
C LEU A 158 1.66 -2.74 15.15
N THR A 159 0.67 -3.08 15.98
CA THR A 159 0.57 -2.56 17.35
C THR A 159 1.79 -2.92 18.19
N ARG A 160 2.25 -4.17 18.12
CA ARG A 160 3.45 -4.60 18.87
C ARG A 160 4.72 -3.90 18.42
N LEU A 161 4.92 -3.75 17.11
CA LEU A 161 6.10 -3.09 16.54
C LEU A 161 6.11 -1.60 16.90
N VAL A 162 4.99 -0.92 16.71
CA VAL A 162 4.90 0.51 17.04
C VAL A 162 5.04 0.73 18.54
N ALA A 163 4.45 -0.12 19.40
CA ALA A 163 4.57 -0.05 20.84
C ALA A 163 6.05 -0.15 21.31
N HIS A 164 6.82 -1.06 20.72
CA HIS A 164 8.23 -1.24 21.06
C HIS A 164 9.08 -0.01 20.73
N TYR A 165 8.82 0.67 19.61
CA TYR A 165 9.64 1.78 19.12
C TYR A 165 9.16 3.17 19.54
N VAL A 166 7.88 3.34 19.91
CA VAL A 166 7.35 4.60 20.44
C VAL A 166 7.66 4.77 21.94
N ALA A 167 8.08 3.70 22.63
CA ALA A 167 8.54 3.76 24.00
C ALA A 167 9.78 4.67 24.23
N VAL A 168 10.47 5.09 23.14
CA VAL A 168 11.51 6.11 23.20
C VAL A 168 10.85 7.50 23.27
N PRO A 169 11.04 8.27 24.37
CA PRO A 169 10.39 9.57 24.54
C PRO A 169 10.77 10.53 23.41
N ARG A 170 9.87 10.77 22.48
CA ARG A 170 9.95 11.91 21.57
C ARG A 170 8.91 12.93 22.02
N ALA A 171 9.36 14.11 22.38
CA ALA A 171 8.51 15.28 22.58
C ALA A 171 7.91 15.69 21.23
N SER A 172 6.91 14.97 20.75
CA SER A 172 6.20 15.27 19.50
C SER A 172 4.92 16.01 19.86
N ARG A 173 4.88 17.27 19.49
CA ARG A 173 3.61 18.03 19.46
C ARG A 173 2.66 17.33 18.49
N PRO A 174 1.41 17.02 18.87
CA PRO A 174 0.48 16.36 17.99
C PRO A 174 0.42 17.08 16.63
N PRO A 175 0.45 16.35 15.50
CA PRO A 175 0.35 16.97 14.19
C PRO A 175 -0.92 17.84 14.07
N PRO A 176 -0.86 19.01 13.43
CA PRO A 176 -2.02 19.93 13.27
C PRO A 176 -3.25 19.23 12.66
N ALA A 177 -3.04 18.25 11.79
CA ALA A 177 -4.09 17.48 11.14
C ALA A 177 -5.01 16.74 12.12
N LEU A 178 -4.55 16.39 13.32
CA LEU A 178 -5.38 15.74 14.34
C LEU A 178 -6.49 16.65 14.88
N ARG A 179 -6.31 17.95 14.82
CA ARG A 179 -7.33 18.93 15.27
C ARG A 179 -8.54 19.01 14.33
N THR A 180 -8.45 18.41 13.14
CA THR A 180 -9.54 18.38 12.15
C THR A 180 -10.41 17.12 12.28
N LEU A 181 -10.04 16.20 13.16
CA LEU A 181 -10.81 14.99 13.40
C LEU A 181 -12.02 15.27 14.27
N THR A 182 -13.15 14.66 13.92
CA THR A 182 -14.33 14.61 14.79
C THR A 182 -14.08 13.67 15.97
N SER A 183 -14.89 13.77 17.03
CA SER A 183 -14.79 12.83 18.18
C SER A 183 -14.89 11.37 17.72
N ARG A 184 -15.79 11.08 16.76
CA ARG A 184 -15.99 9.73 16.23
C ARG A 184 -14.79 9.22 15.42
N GLU A 185 -14.17 10.06 14.62
CA GLU A 185 -12.95 9.73 13.89
C GLU A 185 -11.78 9.48 14.86
N THR A 186 -11.67 10.26 15.93
CA THR A 186 -10.67 10.05 16.99
C THR A 186 -10.87 8.72 17.71
N GLU A 187 -12.10 8.35 18.03
CA GLU A 187 -12.43 7.04 18.63
C GLU A 187 -12.01 5.90 17.69
N VAL A 188 -12.40 5.97 16.40
CA VAL A 188 -12.03 4.96 15.40
C VAL A 188 -10.51 4.89 15.24
N LEU A 189 -9.81 6.03 15.17
CA LEU A 189 -8.34 6.08 15.06
C LEU A 189 -7.66 5.45 16.28
N THR A 190 -8.17 5.70 17.48
CA THR A 190 -7.68 5.10 18.72
C THR A 190 -7.80 3.57 18.70
N LEU A 191 -8.95 3.05 18.27
CA LEU A 191 -9.19 1.62 18.17
C LEU A 191 -8.32 0.97 17.07
N ILE A 192 -8.07 1.66 15.95
CA ILE A 192 -7.11 1.25 14.92
C ILE A 192 -5.70 1.15 15.51
N GLY A 193 -5.26 2.17 16.25
CA GLY A 193 -3.99 2.17 16.96
C GLY A 193 -3.88 1.06 18.00
N GLY A 194 -4.99 0.68 18.63
CA GLY A 194 -5.10 -0.47 19.53
C GLY A 194 -5.07 -1.84 18.82
N GLY A 195 -5.02 -1.86 17.49
CA GLY A 195 -4.91 -3.09 16.69
C GLY A 195 -6.22 -3.81 16.40
N LEU A 196 -7.37 -3.20 16.61
CA LEU A 196 -8.66 -3.83 16.35
C LEU A 196 -8.94 -3.92 14.84
N SER A 197 -9.51 -5.02 14.39
CA SER A 197 -10.06 -5.20 13.04
C SER A 197 -11.31 -4.35 12.82
N ASN A 198 -11.79 -4.25 11.58
CA ASN A 198 -13.03 -3.50 11.29
C ASN A 198 -14.26 -4.10 11.99
N ASP A 199 -14.32 -5.42 12.13
CA ASP A 199 -15.41 -6.11 12.77
C ASP A 199 -15.40 -5.87 14.29
N GLU A 200 -14.22 -5.91 14.91
CA GLU A 200 -14.04 -5.58 16.34
C GLU A 200 -14.35 -4.10 16.63
N ILE A 201 -13.94 -3.18 15.75
CA ILE A 201 -14.29 -1.75 15.87
C ILE A 201 -15.80 -1.57 15.74
N ALA A 202 -16.44 -2.25 14.79
CA ALA A 202 -17.89 -2.20 14.59
C ALA A 202 -18.63 -2.68 15.85
N ALA A 203 -18.17 -3.79 16.43
CA ALA A 203 -18.72 -4.32 17.68
C ALA A 203 -18.51 -3.37 18.87
N ALA A 204 -17.28 -2.85 19.05
CA ALA A 204 -16.93 -1.93 20.13
C ALA A 204 -17.73 -0.61 20.09
N LEU A 205 -18.01 -0.11 18.89
CA LEU A 205 -18.70 1.16 18.68
C LEU A 205 -20.21 1.02 18.40
N VAL A 206 -20.70 -0.22 18.33
CA VAL A 206 -22.11 -0.57 18.04
C VAL A 206 -22.58 0.06 16.72
N ILE A 207 -21.81 -0.12 15.65
CA ILE A 207 -22.10 0.38 14.30
C ILE A 207 -21.87 -0.70 13.24
N ALA A 208 -22.38 -0.47 12.03
CA ALA A 208 -22.12 -1.40 10.91
C ALA A 208 -20.66 -1.33 10.44
N VAL A 209 -20.09 -2.46 10.00
CA VAL A 209 -18.75 -2.54 9.43
C VAL A 209 -18.57 -1.58 8.24
N LYS A 210 -19.62 -1.38 7.43
CA LYS A 210 -19.63 -0.40 6.33
C LYS A 210 -19.37 1.03 6.86
N THR A 211 -19.94 1.39 8.01
CA THR A 211 -19.73 2.69 8.64
C THR A 211 -18.29 2.85 9.12
N VAL A 212 -17.70 1.78 9.69
CA VAL A 212 -16.26 1.77 10.05
C VAL A 212 -15.40 2.04 8.82
N LYS A 213 -15.65 1.36 7.70
CA LYS A 213 -14.92 1.57 6.44
C LYS A 213 -15.02 3.03 5.96
N THR A 214 -16.19 3.66 6.09
CA THR A 214 -16.38 5.08 5.76
C THR A 214 -15.53 5.99 6.64
N HIS A 215 -15.51 5.76 7.96
CA HIS A 215 -14.64 6.53 8.87
C HIS A 215 -13.16 6.34 8.54
N ILE A 216 -12.72 5.11 8.22
CA ILE A 216 -11.35 4.85 7.78
C ILE A 216 -11.00 5.65 6.52
N THR A 217 -11.88 5.67 5.51
CA THR A 217 -11.68 6.46 4.29
C THR A 217 -11.51 7.96 4.60
N HIS A 218 -12.32 8.51 5.50
CA HIS A 218 -12.20 9.91 5.91
C HIS A 218 -10.90 10.16 6.69
N LEU A 219 -10.49 9.24 7.57
CA LEU A 219 -9.23 9.31 8.31
C LEU A 219 -8.02 9.31 7.37
N LEU A 220 -8.00 8.39 6.38
CA LEU A 220 -6.95 8.35 5.37
C LEU A 220 -6.82 9.68 4.63
N ALA A 221 -7.95 10.26 4.21
CA ALA A 221 -7.95 11.55 3.52
C ALA A 221 -7.49 12.71 4.42
N LYS A 222 -8.01 12.83 5.65
CA LYS A 222 -7.71 13.94 6.57
C LYS A 222 -6.27 13.91 7.09
N LEU A 223 -5.71 12.72 7.30
CA LEU A 223 -4.35 12.53 7.81
C LEU A 223 -3.32 12.37 6.69
N ALA A 224 -3.75 12.46 5.42
CA ALA A 224 -2.92 12.17 4.25
C ALA A 224 -2.22 10.80 4.36
N ALA A 225 -2.88 9.83 5.00
CA ALA A 225 -2.39 8.48 5.22
C ALA A 225 -2.73 7.61 4.00
N ARG A 226 -1.79 6.78 3.57
CA ARG A 226 -1.94 5.95 2.38
C ARG A 226 -2.74 4.67 2.63
N ASP A 227 -2.62 4.14 3.84
CA ASP A 227 -3.23 2.87 4.24
C ASP A 227 -3.41 2.82 5.77
N ARG A 228 -3.96 1.67 6.24
CA ARG A 228 -4.22 1.45 7.66
C ARG A 228 -2.96 1.47 8.53
N ALA A 229 -1.81 1.04 7.99
CA ALA A 229 -0.55 1.03 8.73
C ALA A 229 -0.14 2.46 9.11
N GLN A 230 -0.33 3.40 8.20
CA GLN A 230 -0.07 4.82 8.45
C GLN A 230 -1.04 5.41 9.49
N LEU A 231 -2.29 4.93 9.56
CA LEU A 231 -3.23 5.33 10.62
C LEU A 231 -2.77 4.85 12.00
N VAL A 232 -2.23 3.62 12.09
CA VAL A 232 -1.65 3.12 13.36
C VAL A 232 -0.51 4.04 13.81
N ILE A 233 0.44 4.36 12.93
CA ILE A 233 1.54 5.28 13.25
C ILE A 233 0.99 6.64 13.70
N ALA A 234 0.02 7.20 12.99
CA ALA A 234 -0.59 8.47 13.34
C ALA A 234 -1.25 8.44 14.73
N ALA A 235 -1.92 7.35 15.10
CA ALA A 235 -2.51 7.19 16.44
C ALA A 235 -1.47 7.21 17.57
N TYR A 236 -0.32 6.56 17.35
CA TYR A 236 0.79 6.56 18.31
C TYR A 236 1.52 7.90 18.35
N ASP A 237 1.83 8.51 17.20
CA ASP A 237 2.46 9.83 17.13
C ASP A 237 1.57 10.93 17.77
N ALA A 238 0.26 10.69 17.77
CA ALA A 238 -0.76 11.53 18.42
C ALA A 238 -0.87 11.33 19.95
N GLY A 239 -0.24 10.28 20.48
CA GLY A 239 -0.40 9.88 21.89
C GLY A 239 -1.79 9.36 22.24
N LEU A 240 -2.61 8.99 21.24
CA LEU A 240 -3.95 8.40 21.45
C LEU A 240 -3.87 6.98 22.00
N VAL A 241 -2.77 6.29 21.71
CA VAL A 241 -2.47 4.94 22.19
C VAL A 241 -1.11 4.97 22.88
N ARG A 242 -0.99 4.27 24.00
CA ARG A 242 0.28 4.08 24.72
C ARG A 242 0.72 2.62 24.59
N PRO A 243 2.01 2.37 24.51
CA PRO A 243 2.56 1.02 24.65
C PRO A 243 2.10 0.42 25.98
N ARG A 244 1.65 -0.82 25.98
CA ARG A 244 1.40 -1.61 27.21
C ARG A 244 2.69 -2.22 27.70
#